data_f9d5a8de486cbcafc6974ee1e654e145
#
_entry.id   f9d5a8de486cbcafc6974ee1e654e145
#
_cell.length_a   1.000
_cell.length_b   1.000
_cell.length_c   1.000
_cell.angle_alpha   90.00
_cell.angle_beta   90.00
_cell.angle_gamma   90.00
#
_symmetry.space_group_name_H-M   'P 1'
#
loop_
_entity.id
_entity.type
_entity.pdbx_description
1 polymer ?
#
loop_
_entity_poly.entity_id
_entity_poly.type
_entity_poly.pdbx_seq_one_letter_code
_entity_poly.pdbx_strand_id
1 'polypeptide(L)'
;FDSVGGQITKFLIKKFDCKQVKINWIGGEEKTSLVLGNGRPFFVKIINPKKRKKIIRRKTKLQGIELLELRKINTQPKDPIFFKSKIDVVMNSDKPIKSRELKNLERSTMPLIIHIDGKKSVTKKIYKINFKKLSSKSFKINFYADGGIPIKSLIQGPTVIPNMTDLLKTKCECVQFDFKKIDVMS
;
A
#
# COMPACT_ATOMS: atom_id res chain seq x y z
N PHE A 1 -21.38 -1.86 -9.58
CA PHE A 1 -20.91 -1.79 -8.19
C PHE A 1 -20.20 -0.46 -7.99
N ASP A 2 -20.57 0.29 -6.95
CA ASP A 2 -19.85 1.53 -6.61
C ASP A 2 -18.43 1.21 -6.14
N SER A 3 -17.46 1.99 -6.60
CA SER A 3 -16.10 1.89 -6.10
C SER A 3 -16.05 2.21 -4.59
N VAL A 4 -15.01 1.74 -3.90
CA VAL A 4 -14.76 2.06 -2.48
C VAL A 4 -14.84 3.57 -2.24
N GLY A 5 -14.16 4.36 -3.09
CA GLY A 5 -14.20 5.82 -3.01
C GLY A 5 -15.60 6.40 -3.23
N GLY A 6 -16.37 5.83 -4.15
CA GLY A 6 -17.75 6.23 -4.41
C GLY A 6 -18.67 6.02 -3.22
N GLN A 7 -18.58 4.85 -2.57
CA GLN A 7 -19.38 4.55 -1.37
C GLN A 7 -19.03 5.49 -0.20
N ILE A 8 -17.72 5.73 0.04
CA ILE A 8 -17.26 6.66 1.06
C ILE A 8 -17.77 8.08 0.77
N THR A 9 -17.67 8.51 -0.48
CA THR A 9 -18.15 9.84 -0.93
C THR A 9 -19.64 9.99 -0.67
N LYS A 10 -20.47 9.04 -1.11
CA LYS A 10 -21.92 9.05 -0.86
C LYS A 10 -22.27 9.12 0.62
N PHE A 11 -21.58 8.30 1.43
CA PHE A 11 -21.78 8.32 2.89
C PHE A 11 -21.45 9.67 3.50
N LEU A 12 -20.32 10.27 3.14
CA LEU A 12 -19.88 11.54 3.70
C LEU A 12 -20.75 12.72 3.24
N ILE A 13 -21.16 12.75 1.97
CA ILE A 13 -22.09 13.76 1.46
C ILE A 13 -23.39 13.74 2.28
N LYS A 14 -24.01 12.56 2.43
CA LYS A 14 -25.25 12.42 3.23
C LYS A 14 -25.04 12.80 4.69
N LYS A 15 -23.92 12.40 5.28
CA LYS A 15 -23.64 12.64 6.69
C LYS A 15 -23.41 14.11 7.01
N PHE A 16 -22.67 14.82 6.20
CA PHE A 16 -22.29 16.23 6.41
C PHE A 16 -23.18 17.23 5.67
N ASP A 17 -24.11 16.74 4.86
CA ASP A 17 -24.94 17.58 3.97
C ASP A 17 -24.06 18.57 3.22
N CYS A 18 -23.14 18.05 2.44
CA CYS A 18 -22.11 18.84 1.76
C CYS A 18 -22.22 18.74 0.25
N LYS A 19 -21.70 19.76 -0.44
CA LYS A 19 -21.73 19.83 -1.90
C LYS A 19 -20.79 18.82 -2.55
N GLN A 20 -19.61 18.61 -1.96
CA GLN A 20 -18.56 17.79 -2.57
C GLN A 20 -17.63 17.21 -1.51
N VAL A 21 -17.08 16.04 -1.82
CA VAL A 21 -16.04 15.37 -1.05
C VAL A 21 -14.85 15.06 -1.97
N LYS A 22 -13.64 15.42 -1.55
CA LYS A 22 -12.40 15.04 -2.24
C LYS A 22 -11.61 14.10 -1.35
N ILE A 23 -11.32 12.89 -1.85
CA ILE A 23 -10.55 11.88 -1.13
C ILE A 23 -9.13 11.87 -1.67
N ASN A 24 -8.14 11.92 -0.76
CA ASN A 24 -6.73 11.74 -1.06
C ASN A 24 -6.24 10.46 -0.36
N TRP A 25 -5.98 9.42 -1.14
CA TRP A 25 -5.54 8.13 -0.66
C TRP A 25 -4.05 8.10 -0.35
N ILE A 26 -3.68 7.41 0.73
CA ILE A 26 -2.29 7.13 1.07
C ILE A 26 -1.93 5.74 0.57
N GLY A 27 -0.85 5.65 -0.21
CA GLY A 27 -0.43 4.42 -0.86
C GLY A 27 -1.22 4.07 -2.12
N GLY A 28 -0.66 3.21 -2.94
CA GLY A 28 -1.28 2.66 -4.14
C GLY A 28 -1.75 1.23 -3.89
N GLU A 29 -2.87 0.86 -4.49
CA GLU A 29 -3.35 -0.52 -4.53
C GLU A 29 -3.78 -0.85 -5.95
N GLU A 30 -3.86 -2.14 -6.24
CA GLU A 30 -4.41 -2.64 -7.50
C GLU A 30 -5.80 -3.24 -7.28
N LYS A 31 -6.56 -3.40 -8.37
CA LYS A 31 -7.93 -3.92 -8.32
C LYS A 31 -8.06 -5.28 -7.62
N THR A 32 -7.00 -6.10 -7.69
CA THR A 32 -6.94 -7.44 -7.09
C THR A 32 -6.34 -7.48 -5.69
N SER A 33 -5.84 -6.35 -5.18
CA SER A 33 -5.26 -6.26 -3.84
C SER A 33 -6.34 -6.08 -2.78
N LEU A 34 -6.18 -6.74 -1.65
CA LEU A 34 -6.97 -6.51 -0.46
C LEU A 34 -6.23 -5.59 0.49
N VAL A 35 -6.96 -4.71 1.15
CA VAL A 35 -6.41 -3.88 2.21
C VAL A 35 -6.81 -4.48 3.55
N LEU A 36 -5.88 -5.21 4.16
CA LEU A 36 -6.07 -5.95 5.40
C LEU A 36 -5.51 -5.20 6.62
N GLY A 37 -5.70 -5.77 7.80
CA GLY A 37 -5.16 -5.24 9.05
C GLY A 37 -5.79 -3.90 9.44
N ASN A 38 -4.97 -2.86 9.56
CA ASN A 38 -5.42 -1.51 9.97
C ASN A 38 -6.05 -0.69 8.85
N GLY A 39 -6.21 -1.27 7.66
CA GLY A 39 -6.79 -0.61 6.52
C GLY A 39 -5.83 0.36 5.82
N ARG A 40 -6.35 1.08 4.84
CA ARG A 40 -5.64 2.09 4.07
C ARG A 40 -6.02 3.48 4.54
N PRO A 41 -5.07 4.30 5.02
CA PRO A 41 -5.36 5.67 5.41
C PRO A 41 -5.75 6.53 4.21
N PHE A 42 -6.60 7.50 4.47
CA PHE A 42 -6.95 8.53 3.50
C PHE A 42 -7.31 9.84 4.20
N PHE A 43 -7.12 10.94 3.48
CA PHE A 43 -7.58 12.25 3.90
C PHE A 43 -8.81 12.65 3.09
N VAL A 44 -9.71 13.38 3.73
CA VAL A 44 -10.93 13.84 3.10
C VAL A 44 -11.07 15.34 3.29
N LYS A 45 -11.26 16.06 2.19
CA LYS A 45 -11.71 17.43 2.20
C LYS A 45 -13.20 17.50 1.93
N ILE A 46 -13.97 17.95 2.93
CA ILE A 46 -15.42 18.15 2.81
C ILE A 46 -15.68 19.61 2.46
N ILE A 47 -16.34 19.85 1.34
CA ILE A 47 -16.54 21.19 0.78
C ILE A 47 -17.95 21.67 1.11
N ASN A 48 -18.05 22.85 1.72
CA ASN A 48 -19.30 23.48 2.11
C ASN A 48 -20.26 22.58 2.92
N PRO A 49 -19.80 21.98 4.05
CA PRO A 49 -20.67 21.16 4.88
C PRO A 49 -21.69 22.05 5.62
N LYS A 50 -22.98 21.69 5.53
CA LYS A 50 -24.03 22.32 6.33
C LYS A 50 -24.07 21.78 7.75
N LYS A 51 -23.69 20.50 7.93
CA LYS A 51 -23.66 19.79 9.23
C LYS A 51 -22.22 19.58 9.69
N ARG A 52 -21.64 20.54 10.42
CA ARG A 52 -20.22 20.51 10.82
C ARG A 52 -19.92 19.71 12.09
N LYS A 53 -20.88 19.60 13.02
CA LYS A 53 -20.72 18.93 14.33
C LYS A 53 -21.29 17.50 14.32
N LYS A 54 -21.05 16.71 13.26
CA LYS A 54 -21.48 15.31 13.25
C LYS A 54 -20.41 14.41 13.85
N ILE A 55 -20.81 13.67 14.89
CA ILE A 55 -19.96 12.64 15.46
C ILE A 55 -19.80 11.51 14.45
N ILE A 56 -18.56 11.15 14.16
CA ILE A 56 -18.26 9.97 13.37
C ILE A 56 -17.91 8.86 14.37
N ARG A 57 -18.59 7.74 14.27
CA ARG A 57 -18.32 6.59 15.14
C ARG A 57 -16.89 6.09 14.86
N ARG A 58 -16.23 5.57 15.88
CA ARG A 58 -14.87 4.97 15.77
C ARG A 58 -14.81 3.91 14.66
N LYS A 59 -15.90 3.19 14.45
CA LYS A 59 -16.06 2.20 13.39
C LYS A 59 -17.41 2.40 12.70
N THR A 60 -17.39 2.54 11.37
CA THR A 60 -18.59 2.67 10.54
C THR A 60 -18.55 1.62 9.45
N LYS A 61 -19.55 0.75 9.39
CA LYS A 61 -19.69 -0.25 8.32
C LYS A 61 -20.48 0.34 7.16
N LEU A 62 -19.97 0.18 5.97
CA LEU A 62 -20.64 0.39 4.69
C LEU A 62 -20.71 -0.97 3.97
N GLN A 63 -21.29 -1.01 2.78
CA GLN A 63 -21.37 -2.25 2.02
C GLN A 63 -19.97 -2.75 1.60
N GLY A 64 -19.49 -3.81 2.26
CA GLY A 64 -18.16 -4.40 2.00
C GLY A 64 -16.96 -3.58 2.45
N ILE A 65 -17.18 -2.47 3.21
CA ILE A 65 -16.12 -1.57 3.65
C ILE A 65 -16.31 -1.24 5.14
N GLU A 66 -15.21 -1.13 5.86
CA GLU A 66 -15.19 -0.59 7.21
C GLU A 66 -14.37 0.71 7.24
N LEU A 67 -14.98 1.79 7.70
CA LEU A 67 -14.28 3.04 7.99
C LEU A 67 -13.85 3.03 9.45
N LEU A 68 -12.55 3.14 9.67
CA LEU A 68 -11.95 3.11 11.00
C LEU A 68 -11.45 4.51 11.37
N GLU A 69 -11.73 4.92 12.60
CA GLU A 69 -11.13 6.09 13.26
C GLU A 69 -11.18 7.41 12.45
N LEU A 70 -12.28 7.65 11.73
CA LEU A 70 -12.48 8.94 11.08
C LEU A 70 -12.48 10.07 12.12
N ARG A 71 -11.56 11.00 11.99
CA ARG A 71 -11.43 12.15 12.88
C ARG A 71 -11.20 13.44 12.11
N LYS A 72 -11.65 14.56 12.68
CA LYS A 72 -11.31 15.88 12.14
C LYS A 72 -9.83 16.16 12.39
N ILE A 73 -9.17 16.71 11.40
CA ILE A 73 -7.80 17.25 11.51
C ILE A 73 -7.88 18.77 11.28
N ASN A 74 -7.04 19.52 11.97
CA ASN A 74 -7.04 20.99 11.89
C ASN A 74 -6.18 21.48 10.74
N THR A 75 -5.14 20.74 10.37
CA THR A 75 -4.19 21.12 9.33
C THR A 75 -4.24 20.09 8.21
N GLN A 76 -4.37 20.55 6.98
CA GLN A 76 -4.25 19.67 5.82
C GLN A 76 -2.81 19.19 5.70
N PRO A 77 -2.56 17.88 5.55
CA PRO A 77 -1.22 17.37 5.26
C PRO A 77 -0.67 18.01 4.00
N LYS A 78 0.62 18.40 4.04
CA LYS A 78 1.32 18.90 2.87
C LYS A 78 1.74 17.73 1.98
N ASP A 79 1.62 17.88 0.67
CA ASP A 79 2.18 16.92 -0.28
C ASP A 79 3.70 17.20 -0.49
N PRO A 80 4.53 16.16 -0.67
CA PRO A 80 4.20 14.75 -0.66
C PRO A 80 4.01 14.19 0.77
N ILE A 81 3.02 13.30 0.93
CA ILE A 81 2.79 12.63 2.20
C ILE A 81 3.75 11.44 2.30
N PHE A 82 4.68 11.52 3.24
CA PHE A 82 5.61 10.42 3.52
C PHE A 82 4.96 9.37 4.41
N PHE A 83 5.18 8.10 4.07
CA PHE A 83 4.69 6.98 4.86
C PHE A 83 5.59 5.76 4.69
N LYS A 84 5.49 4.84 5.64
CA LYS A 84 6.06 3.49 5.54
C LYS A 84 4.94 2.47 5.51
N SER A 85 5.19 1.33 4.91
CA SER A 85 4.19 0.27 4.80
C SER A 85 4.76 -1.09 5.13
N LYS A 86 3.94 -1.91 5.80
CA LYS A 86 4.17 -3.33 5.96
C LYS A 86 3.30 -4.06 4.95
N ILE A 87 3.93 -4.82 4.06
CA ILE A 87 3.30 -5.42 2.90
C ILE A 87 3.56 -6.92 2.91
N ASP A 88 2.51 -7.69 2.65
CA ASP A 88 2.58 -9.11 2.35
C ASP A 88 2.46 -9.30 0.84
N VAL A 89 3.36 -10.07 0.25
CA VAL A 89 3.35 -10.40 -1.19
C VAL A 89 3.41 -11.91 -1.34
N VAL A 90 2.58 -12.47 -2.19
CA VAL A 90 2.71 -13.84 -2.69
C VAL A 90 3.35 -13.75 -4.06
N MET A 91 4.46 -14.47 -4.25
CA MET A 91 5.15 -14.54 -5.53
C MET A 91 5.46 -15.98 -5.92
N ASN A 92 5.51 -16.20 -7.22
CA ASN A 92 6.00 -17.44 -7.84
C ASN A 92 7.33 -17.19 -8.54
N SER A 93 8.11 -18.26 -8.70
CA SER A 93 9.36 -18.26 -9.49
C SER A 93 9.38 -19.39 -10.50
N ASP A 94 10.02 -19.18 -11.65
CA ASP A 94 10.13 -20.20 -12.71
C ASP A 94 10.96 -21.40 -12.26
N LYS A 95 12.00 -21.14 -11.45
CA LYS A 95 12.90 -22.19 -10.92
C LYS A 95 12.73 -22.33 -9.41
N PRO A 96 12.95 -23.53 -8.85
CA PRO A 96 13.00 -23.73 -7.41
C PRO A 96 14.07 -22.86 -6.76
N ILE A 97 13.74 -22.22 -5.64
CA ILE A 97 14.67 -21.37 -4.87
C ILE A 97 15.05 -22.09 -3.57
N LYS A 98 16.33 -22.08 -3.26
CA LYS A 98 16.86 -22.69 -2.03
C LYS A 98 16.61 -21.76 -0.83
N SER A 99 16.30 -22.32 0.32
CA SER A 99 16.07 -21.57 1.56
C SER A 99 17.26 -20.69 1.96
N ARG A 100 18.49 -21.09 1.60
CA ARG A 100 19.71 -20.33 1.87
C ARG A 100 19.71 -18.98 1.10
N GLU A 101 19.25 -18.98 -0.15
CA GLU A 101 19.18 -17.78 -0.99
C GLU A 101 18.20 -16.76 -0.40
N LEU A 102 17.03 -17.22 0.08
CA LEU A 102 16.06 -16.38 0.76
C LEU A 102 16.61 -15.78 2.06
N LYS A 103 17.30 -16.60 2.88
CA LYS A 103 17.88 -16.13 4.15
C LYS A 103 18.97 -15.07 3.94
N ASN A 104 19.70 -15.12 2.85
CA ASN A 104 20.70 -14.09 2.53
C ASN A 104 20.03 -12.74 2.26
N LEU A 105 18.86 -12.71 1.62
CA LEU A 105 18.10 -11.49 1.38
C LEU A 105 17.47 -10.91 2.67
N GLU A 106 17.09 -11.76 3.63
CA GLU A 106 16.49 -11.30 4.90
C GLU A 106 17.44 -10.45 5.76
N ARG A 107 18.75 -10.61 5.59
CA ARG A 107 19.77 -9.98 6.43
C ARG A 107 20.14 -8.55 5.99
N SER A 108 19.67 -8.12 4.84
CA SER A 108 20.10 -6.85 4.25
C SER A 108 18.99 -5.80 4.26
N THR A 109 19.35 -4.60 4.72
CA THR A 109 18.58 -3.40 4.40
C THR A 109 18.86 -3.08 2.94
N MET A 110 17.82 -2.93 2.13
CA MET A 110 17.97 -2.83 0.68
C MET A 110 17.54 -1.46 0.18
N PRO A 111 18.48 -0.63 -0.32
CA PRO A 111 18.13 0.55 -1.08
C PRO A 111 17.57 0.14 -2.44
N LEU A 112 16.56 0.85 -2.89
CA LEU A 112 15.92 0.66 -4.19
C LEU A 112 15.97 1.96 -4.98
N ILE A 113 16.25 1.85 -6.27
CA ILE A 113 16.09 2.94 -7.23
C ILE A 113 14.82 2.68 -8.03
N ILE A 114 13.91 3.64 -8.04
CA ILE A 114 12.66 3.57 -8.78
C ILE A 114 12.74 4.57 -9.92
N HIS A 115 12.64 4.08 -11.14
CA HIS A 115 12.60 4.90 -12.35
C HIS A 115 11.15 5.34 -12.62
N ILE A 116 10.94 6.66 -12.71
CA ILE A 116 9.66 7.27 -13.01
C ILE A 116 9.77 7.96 -14.38
N ASP A 117 8.92 7.58 -15.32
CA ASP A 117 8.78 8.19 -16.66
C ASP A 117 10.11 8.43 -17.38
N GLY A 118 11.04 7.47 -17.30
CA GLY A 118 12.29 7.44 -18.08
C GLY A 118 13.33 8.50 -17.78
N LYS A 119 13.02 9.53 -16.97
CA LYS A 119 13.96 10.66 -16.72
C LYS A 119 14.22 10.97 -15.25
N LYS A 120 13.35 10.54 -14.36
CA LYS A 120 13.49 10.79 -12.91
C LYS A 120 13.61 9.48 -12.16
N SER A 121 14.51 9.44 -11.20
CA SER A 121 14.62 8.32 -10.27
C SER A 121 14.44 8.80 -8.84
N VAL A 122 13.83 7.94 -8.02
CA VAL A 122 13.63 8.18 -6.59
C VAL A 122 14.22 7.02 -5.82
N THR A 123 15.01 7.33 -4.80
CA THR A 123 15.55 6.31 -3.90
C THR A 123 14.52 5.99 -2.80
N LYS A 124 14.27 4.71 -2.61
CA LYS A 124 13.43 4.16 -1.55
C LYS A 124 14.18 3.07 -0.81
N LYS A 125 13.68 2.65 0.35
CA LYS A 125 14.37 1.68 1.19
C LYS A 125 13.43 0.59 1.70
N ILE A 126 13.88 -0.65 1.61
CA ILE A 126 13.31 -1.77 2.37
C ILE A 126 14.12 -1.88 3.67
N TYR A 127 13.43 -1.75 4.81
CA TYR A 127 14.03 -1.79 6.14
C TYR A 127 14.12 -3.21 6.70
N LYS A 128 13.14 -4.03 6.35
CA LYS A 128 13.05 -5.42 6.81
C LYS A 128 12.36 -6.25 5.75
N ILE A 129 12.88 -7.43 5.51
CA ILE A 129 12.30 -8.42 4.61
C ILE A 129 12.34 -9.80 5.28
N ASN A 130 11.28 -10.56 5.17
CA ASN A 130 11.21 -11.95 5.62
C ASN A 130 10.52 -12.77 4.54
N PHE A 131 10.94 -14.02 4.41
CA PHE A 131 10.40 -14.97 3.46
C PHE A 131 9.78 -16.16 4.18
N LYS A 132 8.64 -16.62 3.67
CA LYS A 132 8.04 -17.90 4.04
C LYS A 132 7.87 -18.72 2.77
N LYS A 133 8.55 -19.85 2.69
CA LYS A 133 8.40 -20.80 1.60
C LYS A 133 7.02 -21.47 1.69
N LEU A 134 6.26 -21.44 0.59
CA LEU A 134 4.97 -22.11 0.46
C LEU A 134 5.13 -23.43 -0.31
N SER A 135 5.96 -23.41 -1.38
CA SER A 135 6.38 -24.58 -2.15
C SER A 135 7.81 -24.38 -2.67
N SER A 136 8.30 -25.25 -3.54
CA SER A 136 9.62 -25.08 -4.16
C SER A 136 9.72 -23.83 -5.04
N LYS A 137 8.59 -23.36 -5.59
CA LYS A 137 8.49 -22.22 -6.51
C LYS A 137 7.55 -21.12 -6.05
N SER A 138 6.93 -21.23 -4.87
CA SER A 138 6.00 -20.25 -4.34
C SER A 138 6.42 -19.77 -2.96
N PHE A 139 6.35 -18.45 -2.73
CA PHE A 139 6.87 -17.80 -1.53
C PHE A 139 5.93 -16.71 -1.09
N LYS A 140 5.83 -16.53 0.22
CA LYS A 140 5.27 -15.34 0.81
C LYS A 140 6.40 -14.44 1.31
N ILE A 141 6.40 -13.18 0.87
CA ILE A 141 7.33 -12.16 1.33
C ILE A 141 6.55 -11.20 2.24
N ASN A 142 7.14 -10.88 3.37
CA ASN A 142 6.67 -9.81 4.22
C ASN A 142 7.77 -8.77 4.33
N PHE A 143 7.52 -7.54 3.94
CA PHE A 143 8.51 -6.48 4.06
C PHE A 143 7.95 -5.18 4.64
N TYR A 144 8.84 -4.44 5.30
CA TYR A 144 8.60 -3.10 5.80
C TYR A 144 9.47 -2.13 5.02
N ALA A 145 8.85 -1.16 4.37
CA ALA A 145 9.52 -0.32 3.39
C ALA A 145 8.93 1.09 3.34
N ASP A 146 9.66 2.00 2.69
CA ASP A 146 9.13 3.31 2.30
C ASP A 146 7.88 3.17 1.43
N GLY A 147 6.97 4.12 1.57
CA GLY A 147 5.78 4.18 0.76
C GLY A 147 6.04 4.56 -0.70
N GLY A 148 5.13 4.16 -1.59
CA GLY A 148 5.20 4.48 -3.01
C GLY A 148 6.13 3.58 -3.83
N ILE A 149 6.50 2.40 -3.33
CA ILE A 149 7.21 1.38 -4.12
C ILE A 149 6.18 0.64 -4.99
N PRO A 150 6.36 0.57 -6.33
CA PRO A 150 5.52 -0.24 -7.21
C PRO A 150 5.79 -1.73 -6.96
N ILE A 151 4.88 -2.41 -6.27
CA ILE A 151 5.11 -3.76 -5.75
C ILE A 151 5.32 -4.79 -6.87
N LYS A 152 4.52 -4.73 -7.94
CA LYS A 152 4.74 -5.63 -9.09
C LYS A 152 6.12 -5.44 -9.70
N SER A 153 6.54 -4.19 -9.90
CA SER A 153 7.88 -3.91 -10.44
C SER A 153 9.00 -4.31 -9.47
N LEU A 154 8.78 -4.23 -8.15
CA LEU A 154 9.73 -4.76 -7.17
C LEU A 154 9.91 -6.29 -7.32
N ILE A 155 8.89 -7.02 -7.72
CA ILE A 155 8.97 -8.46 -7.92
C ILE A 155 9.56 -8.80 -9.29
N GLN A 156 9.08 -8.19 -10.36
CA GLN A 156 9.34 -8.61 -11.74
C GLN A 156 10.09 -7.58 -12.60
N GLY A 157 10.39 -6.38 -12.09
CA GLY A 157 11.01 -5.29 -12.86
C GLY A 157 10.06 -4.65 -13.88
N PRO A 158 10.52 -3.75 -14.77
CA PRO A 158 11.87 -3.18 -14.90
C PRO A 158 12.10 -1.85 -14.15
N THR A 159 11.04 -1.24 -13.57
CA THR A 159 11.13 0.13 -13.02
C THR A 159 11.76 0.22 -11.63
N VAL A 160 12.00 -0.89 -10.96
CA VAL A 160 12.62 -0.97 -9.63
C VAL A 160 13.92 -1.77 -9.70
N ILE A 161 15.01 -1.20 -9.19
CA ILE A 161 16.34 -1.81 -9.18
C ILE A 161 16.92 -1.74 -7.76
N PRO A 162 17.43 -2.86 -7.19
CA PRO A 162 17.25 -4.22 -7.68
C PRO A 162 15.79 -4.71 -7.48
N ASN A 163 15.32 -5.58 -8.36
CA ASN A 163 14.06 -6.29 -8.22
C ASN A 163 14.29 -7.75 -7.79
N MET A 164 13.23 -8.49 -7.42
CA MET A 164 13.35 -9.86 -6.94
C MET A 164 13.83 -10.84 -8.02
N THR A 165 13.47 -10.61 -9.28
CA THR A 165 13.96 -11.42 -10.41
C THR A 165 15.48 -11.34 -10.51
N ASP A 166 16.07 -10.16 -10.38
CA ASP A 166 17.52 -9.96 -10.42
C ASP A 166 18.21 -10.58 -9.20
N LEU A 167 17.67 -10.33 -8.02
CA LEU A 167 18.23 -10.81 -6.76
C LEU A 167 18.22 -12.34 -6.64
N LEU A 168 17.17 -13.00 -7.12
CA LEU A 168 17.00 -14.43 -7.08
C LEU A 168 17.50 -15.14 -8.35
N LYS A 169 17.96 -14.39 -9.35
CA LYS A 169 18.46 -14.90 -10.64
C LYS A 169 17.49 -15.87 -11.33
N THR A 170 16.20 -15.63 -11.16
CA THR A 170 15.11 -16.38 -11.78
C THR A 170 13.91 -15.49 -11.95
N LYS A 171 13.18 -15.68 -13.05
CA LYS A 171 11.96 -14.91 -13.28
C LYS A 171 10.98 -15.12 -12.15
N CYS A 172 10.50 -14.02 -11.61
CA CYS A 172 9.53 -13.96 -10.53
C CYS A 172 8.26 -13.27 -11.00
N GLU A 173 7.12 -13.70 -10.47
CA GLU A 173 5.81 -13.13 -10.74
C GLU A 173 5.10 -12.79 -9.45
N CYS A 174 4.52 -11.60 -9.38
CA CYS A 174 3.67 -11.18 -8.27
C CYS A 174 2.27 -11.75 -8.47
N VAL A 175 1.87 -12.68 -7.61
CA VAL A 175 0.52 -13.27 -7.64
C VAL A 175 -0.48 -12.34 -6.97
N GLN A 176 -0.11 -11.84 -5.77
CA GLN A 176 -0.98 -11.01 -4.94
C GLN A 176 -0.13 -10.22 -3.96
N PHE A 177 -0.58 -9.04 -3.59
CA PHE A 177 -0.03 -8.31 -2.45
C PHE A 177 -1.10 -7.59 -1.66
N ASP A 178 -0.86 -7.44 -0.34
CA ASP A 178 -1.76 -6.81 0.60
C ASP A 178 -1.01 -5.86 1.53
N PHE A 179 -1.59 -4.70 1.78
CA PHE A 179 -1.09 -3.78 2.81
C PHE A 179 -1.60 -4.21 4.19
N LYS A 180 -0.69 -4.59 5.08
CA LYS A 180 -1.00 -4.94 6.48
C LYS A 180 -1.05 -3.74 7.39
N LYS A 181 -0.20 -2.75 7.11
CA LYS A 181 -0.10 -1.52 7.90
C LYS A 181 0.50 -0.41 7.04
N ILE A 182 -0.01 0.78 7.20
CA ILE A 182 0.55 2.00 6.63
C ILE A 182 0.73 3.00 7.76
N ASP A 183 1.98 3.39 7.99
CA ASP A 183 2.38 4.36 9.01
C ASP A 183 2.67 5.70 8.32
N VAL A 184 1.78 6.66 8.46
CA VAL A 184 1.97 8.02 7.94
C VAL A 184 2.96 8.74 8.84
N MET A 185 3.99 9.32 8.24
CA MET A 185 4.99 10.11 8.96
C MET A 185 4.46 11.53 9.12
N SER A 186 4.46 12.03 10.35
CA SER A 186 4.11 13.41 10.69
C SER A 186 5.26 14.36 10.40
#